data_1ba7c85c76f82a6028645be1eb0daaa1
#
_entry.id   1ba7c85c76f82a6028645be1eb0daaa1
#
_cell.length_a   1.000
_cell.length_b   1.000
_cell.length_c   1.000
_cell.angle_alpha   90.00
_cell.angle_beta   90.00
_cell.angle_gamma   90.00
#
_symmetry.space_group_name_H-M   'P 1'
#
loop_
_entity.id
_entity.type
_entity.pdbx_description
1 polymer ?
#
loop_
_entity_poly.entity_id
_entity_poly.type
_entity_poly.pdbx_seq_one_letter_code
_entity_poly.pdbx_strand_id
1 'polypeptide(L)'
;MNIYGIIPLGGNATRMNHLPKFLLPCKIGVSLLDNTVSTFKTNNITQIISGVSKSNYDLLQNNSEFAKHIVDTKTMAQTVYEIIQKINNPMPYKNILIMPDTYFTITNELLMVNHKLNTYQVVAVVWRIKDYQIGKVGQCKIVDDEIVDVVDKNPNCDYPFFWGIIGWNSQCIINPKWETIGELLNYCIKMDIKIGTVVCESNYYDCGTYSEYFTMIKNEI
;
A
#
# COMPACT_ATOMS: atom_id res chain seq x y z
N MET A 1 15.36 -10.21 11.25
CA MET A 1 14.70 -8.90 11.47
C MET A 1 13.20 -9.09 11.26
N ASN A 2 12.36 -8.61 12.20
CA ASN A 2 10.91 -8.72 12.08
C ASN A 2 10.40 -7.87 10.91
N ILE A 3 9.32 -8.33 10.27
CA ILE A 3 8.65 -7.63 9.18
C ILE A 3 7.15 -7.52 9.46
N TYR A 4 6.59 -6.34 9.29
CA TYR A 4 5.19 -6.05 9.53
C TYR A 4 4.47 -5.72 8.24
N GLY A 5 3.33 -6.36 8.00
CA GLY A 5 2.34 -5.96 7.00
C GLY A 5 1.46 -4.85 7.57
N ILE A 6 1.38 -3.73 6.88
CA ILE A 6 0.61 -2.55 7.29
C ILE A 6 -0.60 -2.39 6.37
N ILE A 7 -1.81 -2.35 6.97
CA ILE A 7 -3.06 -2.16 6.23
C ILE A 7 -3.81 -0.94 6.79
N PRO A 8 -3.86 0.20 6.10
CA PRO A 8 -4.60 1.37 6.54
C PRO A 8 -6.10 1.24 6.21
N LEU A 9 -6.95 1.07 7.21
CA LEU A 9 -8.41 0.96 7.11
C LEU A 9 -9.15 2.14 7.79
N GLY A 10 -8.48 3.29 7.93
CA GLY A 10 -9.04 4.48 8.56
C GLY A 10 -9.98 5.30 7.66
N GLY A 11 -9.98 5.07 6.36
CA GLY A 11 -10.72 5.87 5.38
C GLY A 11 -12.24 5.66 5.40
N ASN A 12 -13.00 6.73 5.07
CA ASN A 12 -14.47 6.76 5.07
C ASN A 12 -15.12 6.44 3.72
N ALA A 13 -14.35 6.08 2.70
CA ALA A 13 -14.83 5.68 1.35
C ALA A 13 -15.89 6.61 0.72
N THR A 14 -15.74 7.94 0.88
CA THR A 14 -16.72 8.95 0.44
C THR A 14 -17.07 8.87 -1.05
N ARG A 15 -16.09 8.55 -1.91
CA ARG A 15 -16.28 8.39 -3.37
C ARG A 15 -17.15 7.19 -3.78
N MET A 16 -17.44 6.29 -2.84
CA MET A 16 -18.31 5.11 -3.04
C MET A 16 -19.44 5.08 -2.01
N ASN A 17 -20.02 6.24 -1.70
CA ASN A 17 -21.16 6.37 -0.80
C ASN A 17 -20.95 5.66 0.55
N HIS A 18 -19.73 5.79 1.12
CA HIS A 18 -19.33 5.15 2.37
C HIS A 18 -19.32 3.61 2.36
N LEU A 19 -19.39 2.99 1.18
CA LEU A 19 -19.22 1.54 1.06
C LEU A 19 -17.81 1.15 1.49
N PRO A 20 -17.63 0.20 2.41
CA PRO A 20 -16.31 -0.26 2.85
C PRO A 20 -15.63 -1.04 1.71
N LYS A 21 -14.86 -0.34 0.89
CA LYS A 21 -14.26 -0.85 -0.34
C LYS A 21 -13.45 -2.12 -0.14
N PHE A 22 -12.76 -2.22 0.99
CA PHE A 22 -11.95 -3.38 1.34
C PHE A 22 -12.76 -4.68 1.48
N LEU A 23 -14.09 -4.59 1.66
CA LEU A 23 -15.00 -5.74 1.67
C LEU A 23 -15.58 -6.08 0.29
N LEU A 24 -15.29 -5.30 -0.75
CA LEU A 24 -15.74 -5.62 -2.10
C LEU A 24 -15.15 -6.97 -2.55
N PRO A 25 -15.97 -7.88 -3.13
CA PRO A 25 -15.47 -9.16 -3.62
C PRO A 25 -14.52 -8.96 -4.80
N CYS A 26 -13.38 -9.65 -4.78
CA CYS A 26 -12.44 -9.70 -5.89
C CYS A 26 -12.36 -11.10 -6.54
N LYS A 27 -12.91 -12.10 -5.86
CA LYS A 27 -13.15 -13.47 -6.34
C LYS A 27 -14.33 -14.04 -5.57
N ILE A 28 -14.83 -15.21 -6.00
CA ILE A 28 -15.92 -15.89 -5.27
C ILE A 28 -15.47 -16.15 -3.82
N GLY A 29 -16.19 -15.56 -2.86
CA GLY A 29 -15.93 -15.72 -1.43
C GLY A 29 -14.68 -15.02 -0.90
N VAL A 30 -14.02 -14.16 -1.69
CA VAL A 30 -12.79 -13.46 -1.31
C VAL A 30 -12.97 -11.96 -1.50
N SER A 31 -12.78 -11.16 -0.45
CA SER A 31 -12.76 -9.71 -0.52
C SER A 31 -11.38 -9.17 -0.92
N LEU A 32 -11.31 -7.88 -1.26
CA LEU A 32 -10.03 -7.18 -1.48
C LEU A 32 -9.13 -7.26 -0.24
N LEU A 33 -9.71 -7.16 0.97
CA LEU A 33 -8.96 -7.30 2.22
C LEU A 33 -8.41 -8.71 2.39
N ASP A 34 -9.23 -9.75 2.11
CA ASP A 34 -8.78 -11.14 2.19
C ASP A 34 -7.62 -11.40 1.21
N ASN A 35 -7.71 -10.82 0.00
CA ASN A 35 -6.61 -10.88 -0.97
C ASN A 35 -5.34 -10.21 -0.44
N THR A 36 -5.45 -9.04 0.19
CA THR A 36 -4.32 -8.33 0.82
C THR A 36 -3.69 -9.15 1.94
N VAL A 37 -4.51 -9.68 2.85
CA VAL A 37 -4.03 -10.51 3.98
C VAL A 37 -3.38 -11.80 3.48
N SER A 38 -4.00 -12.47 2.49
CA SER A 38 -3.44 -13.66 1.84
C SER A 38 -2.09 -13.36 1.19
N THR A 39 -1.98 -12.21 0.50
CA THR A 39 -0.74 -11.75 -0.12
C THR A 39 0.40 -11.62 0.90
N PHE A 40 0.14 -11.04 2.06
CA PHE A 40 1.15 -10.99 3.13
C PHE A 40 1.54 -12.39 3.61
N LYS A 41 0.57 -13.25 3.90
CA LYS A 41 0.81 -14.60 4.45
C LYS A 41 1.58 -15.50 3.48
N THR A 42 1.24 -15.48 2.19
CA THR A 42 1.94 -16.25 1.15
C THR A 42 3.39 -15.81 0.96
N ASN A 43 3.70 -14.57 1.33
CA ASN A 43 5.07 -14.03 1.34
C ASN A 43 5.74 -14.07 2.74
N ASN A 44 5.27 -14.95 3.62
CA ASN A 44 5.81 -15.17 4.98
C ASN A 44 5.75 -13.94 5.90
N ILE A 45 4.85 -13.00 5.64
CA ILE A 45 4.59 -11.85 6.51
C ILE A 45 3.37 -12.16 7.37
N THR A 46 3.59 -12.68 8.57
CA THR A 46 2.53 -13.11 9.49
C THR A 46 2.15 -12.07 10.54
N GLN A 47 3.01 -11.09 10.77
CA GLN A 47 2.74 -9.96 11.66
C GLN A 47 2.04 -8.85 10.87
N ILE A 48 0.71 -8.87 10.84
CA ILE A 48 -0.11 -7.92 10.10
C ILE A 48 -0.84 -7.01 11.10
N ILE A 49 -0.73 -5.70 10.90
CA ILE A 49 -1.32 -4.67 11.76
C ILE A 49 -2.13 -3.69 10.92
N SER A 50 -3.30 -3.33 11.42
CA SER A 50 -4.18 -2.38 10.76
C SER A 50 -4.62 -1.26 11.71
N GLY A 51 -4.67 -0.04 11.19
CA GLY A 51 -5.37 1.09 11.79
C GLY A 51 -6.76 1.20 11.17
N VAL A 52 -7.79 1.06 11.98
CA VAL A 52 -9.18 1.00 11.54
C VAL A 52 -9.99 2.16 12.15
N SER A 53 -10.87 2.79 11.36
CA SER A 53 -11.88 3.69 11.92
C SER A 53 -12.84 2.91 12.82
N LYS A 54 -13.55 3.60 13.72
CA LYS A 54 -14.52 2.96 14.61
C LYS A 54 -15.57 2.17 13.83
N SER A 55 -16.12 2.72 12.76
CA SER A 55 -17.10 2.05 11.90
C SER A 55 -16.55 0.81 11.20
N ASN A 56 -15.32 0.87 10.72
CA ASN A 56 -14.65 -0.27 10.08
C ASN A 56 -14.29 -1.36 11.10
N TYR A 57 -13.95 -0.97 12.34
CA TYR A 57 -13.68 -1.92 13.41
C TYR A 57 -14.90 -2.79 13.73
N ASP A 58 -16.08 -2.19 13.80
CA ASP A 58 -17.32 -2.92 14.09
C ASP A 58 -17.64 -3.96 12.99
N LEU A 59 -17.31 -3.67 11.72
CA LEU A 59 -17.43 -4.61 10.60
C LEU A 59 -16.42 -5.76 10.66
N LEU A 60 -15.26 -5.54 11.27
CA LEU A 60 -14.13 -6.47 11.28
C LEU A 60 -13.90 -7.13 12.64
N GLN A 61 -14.78 -6.93 13.63
CA GLN A 61 -14.56 -7.41 15.01
C GLN A 61 -14.27 -8.91 15.09
N ASN A 62 -14.92 -9.72 14.24
CA ASN A 62 -14.75 -11.18 14.21
C ASN A 62 -13.57 -11.66 13.34
N ASN A 63 -12.89 -10.76 12.60
CA ASN A 63 -11.71 -11.13 11.84
C ASN A 63 -10.51 -11.21 12.78
N SER A 64 -9.88 -12.38 12.90
CA SER A 64 -8.71 -12.64 13.77
C SER A 64 -7.39 -12.74 13.02
N GLU A 65 -7.38 -12.52 11.70
CA GLU A 65 -6.21 -12.76 10.86
C GLU A 65 -5.11 -11.69 10.99
N PHE A 66 -5.44 -10.53 11.58
CA PHE A 66 -4.51 -9.43 11.82
C PHE A 66 -4.87 -8.62 13.06
N ALA A 67 -3.89 -7.93 13.63
CA ALA A 67 -4.11 -7.02 14.75
C ALA A 67 -4.80 -5.73 14.27
N LYS A 68 -5.84 -5.29 15.00
CA LYS A 68 -6.62 -4.09 14.70
C LYS A 68 -6.49 -3.07 15.83
N HIS A 69 -6.16 -1.83 15.47
CA HIS A 69 -6.13 -0.69 16.38
C HIS A 69 -7.11 0.37 15.90
N ILE A 70 -8.02 0.79 16.77
CA ILE A 70 -8.92 1.89 16.44
C ILE A 70 -8.10 3.18 16.37
N VAL A 71 -8.26 3.90 15.26
CA VAL A 71 -7.63 5.20 15.01
C VAL A 71 -8.69 6.22 14.60
N ASP A 72 -8.47 7.48 14.97
CA ASP A 72 -9.25 8.63 14.52
C ASP A 72 -8.32 9.57 13.75
N THR A 73 -8.21 9.33 12.45
CA THR A 73 -7.25 9.99 11.59
C THR A 73 -7.92 10.55 10.34
N LYS A 74 -7.41 11.66 9.83
CA LYS A 74 -7.95 12.35 8.64
C LYS A 74 -7.22 11.95 7.35
N THR A 75 -5.97 11.51 7.46
CA THR A 75 -5.14 11.20 6.31
C THR A 75 -4.58 9.77 6.40
N MET A 76 -4.16 9.24 5.26
CA MET A 76 -3.51 7.92 5.20
C MET A 76 -2.20 7.91 5.99
N ALA A 77 -1.38 8.96 5.86
CA ALA A 77 -0.11 9.04 6.57
C ALA A 77 -0.30 9.08 8.09
N GLN A 78 -1.34 9.77 8.59
CA GLN A 78 -1.71 9.71 10.01
C GLN A 78 -2.07 8.30 10.45
N THR A 79 -2.88 7.59 9.65
CA THR A 79 -3.25 6.20 9.95
C THR A 79 -2.01 5.31 10.04
N VAL A 80 -1.11 5.40 9.07
CA VAL A 80 0.15 4.63 9.08
C VAL A 80 1.03 5.02 10.26
N TYR A 81 1.15 6.29 10.58
CA TYR A 81 1.89 6.77 11.74
C TYR A 81 1.35 6.16 13.04
N GLU A 82 0.04 6.22 13.27
CA GLU A 82 -0.60 5.64 14.46
C GLU A 82 -0.39 4.11 14.55
N ILE A 83 -0.45 3.39 13.42
CA ILE A 83 -0.14 1.94 13.38
C ILE A 83 1.29 1.68 13.86
N ILE A 84 2.25 2.44 13.33
CA ILE A 84 3.67 2.26 13.67
C ILE A 84 3.91 2.49 15.17
N GLN A 85 3.24 3.46 15.79
CA GLN A 85 3.34 3.72 17.23
C GLN A 85 2.81 2.56 18.10
N LYS A 86 1.99 1.66 17.53
CA LYS A 86 1.47 0.47 18.22
C LYS A 86 2.39 -0.76 18.09
N ILE A 87 3.41 -0.68 17.26
CA ILE A 87 4.40 -1.76 17.12
C ILE A 87 5.29 -1.76 18.37
N ASN A 88 4.99 -2.66 19.28
CA ASN A 88 5.78 -2.85 20.50
C ASN A 88 6.94 -3.84 20.26
N ASN A 89 7.91 -3.42 19.43
CA ASN A 89 9.06 -4.24 19.10
C ASN A 89 10.33 -3.38 19.09
N PRO A 90 11.44 -3.83 19.67
CA PRO A 90 12.69 -3.08 19.59
C PRO A 90 13.14 -2.96 18.11
N MET A 91 13.58 -1.77 17.73
CA MET A 91 14.21 -1.55 16.43
C MET A 91 15.52 -2.34 16.32
N PRO A 92 15.91 -2.77 15.10
CA PRO A 92 15.29 -2.48 13.80
C PRO A 92 14.25 -3.54 13.36
N TYR A 93 13.21 -3.08 12.67
CA TYR A 93 12.23 -3.91 11.96
C TYR A 93 11.89 -3.30 10.59
N LYS A 94 11.18 -4.02 9.76
CA LYS A 94 10.75 -3.60 8.42
C LYS A 94 9.24 -3.49 8.37
N ASN A 95 8.72 -2.59 7.55
CA ASN A 95 7.31 -2.42 7.27
C ASN A 95 7.05 -2.59 5.78
N ILE A 96 5.93 -3.19 5.41
CA ILE A 96 5.43 -3.21 4.04
C ILE A 96 3.95 -2.81 4.09
N LEU A 97 3.61 -1.77 3.36
CA LEU A 97 2.25 -1.25 3.24
C LEU A 97 1.61 -1.72 1.94
N ILE A 98 0.41 -2.25 2.07
CA ILE A 98 -0.50 -2.54 0.95
C ILE A 98 -1.83 -1.81 1.20
N MET A 99 -2.34 -1.15 0.17
CA MET A 99 -3.63 -0.51 0.21
C MET A 99 -4.76 -1.55 0.12
N PRO A 100 -5.74 -1.52 1.04
CA PRO A 100 -6.76 -2.56 1.12
C PRO A 100 -7.86 -2.46 0.04
N ASP A 101 -7.89 -1.40 -0.73
CA ASP A 101 -8.83 -1.16 -1.83
C ASP A 101 -8.19 -1.33 -3.21
N THR A 102 -7.15 -2.14 -3.30
CA THR A 102 -6.46 -2.49 -4.54
C THR A 102 -6.52 -3.98 -4.82
N TYR A 103 -6.53 -4.34 -6.09
CA TYR A 103 -6.40 -5.73 -6.53
C TYR A 103 -5.19 -5.91 -7.42
N PHE A 104 -4.40 -6.90 -7.12
CA PHE A 104 -3.24 -7.35 -7.90
C PHE A 104 -2.90 -8.79 -7.52
N THR A 105 -2.11 -9.44 -8.36
CA THR A 105 -1.50 -10.74 -8.05
C THR A 105 0.02 -10.58 -8.02
N ILE A 106 0.62 -11.05 -6.95
CA ILE A 106 2.08 -11.10 -6.80
C ILE A 106 2.48 -12.50 -6.32
N THR A 107 3.68 -12.91 -6.63
CA THR A 107 4.22 -14.22 -6.27
C THR A 107 5.32 -14.12 -5.21
N ASN A 108 6.39 -13.41 -5.50
CA ASN A 108 7.57 -13.27 -4.65
C ASN A 108 8.03 -11.81 -4.48
N GLU A 109 7.26 -10.85 -4.99
CA GLU A 109 7.65 -9.44 -4.99
C GLU A 109 7.86 -8.91 -3.57
N LEU A 110 7.05 -9.33 -2.58
CA LEU A 110 7.27 -8.91 -1.19
C LEU A 110 8.52 -9.55 -0.58
N LEU A 111 8.90 -10.76 -0.99
CA LEU A 111 10.18 -11.35 -0.61
C LEU A 111 11.35 -10.55 -1.20
N MET A 112 11.22 -10.11 -2.45
CA MET A 112 12.21 -9.23 -3.10
C MET A 112 12.30 -7.87 -2.39
N VAL A 113 11.16 -7.25 -2.02
CA VAL A 113 11.12 -6.04 -1.20
C VAL A 113 11.87 -6.26 0.11
N ASN A 114 11.55 -7.34 0.83
CA ASN A 114 12.23 -7.67 2.08
C ASN A 114 13.75 -7.83 1.90
N HIS A 115 14.18 -8.47 0.83
CA HIS A 115 15.61 -8.62 0.51
C HIS A 115 16.26 -7.26 0.20
N LYS A 116 15.67 -6.45 -0.70
CA LYS A 116 16.20 -5.13 -1.07
C LYS A 116 16.23 -4.14 0.10
N LEU A 117 15.37 -4.27 1.10
CA LEU A 117 15.41 -3.48 2.34
C LEU A 117 16.65 -3.76 3.23
N ASN A 118 17.51 -4.71 2.89
CA ASN A 118 18.81 -4.83 3.51
C ASN A 118 19.83 -3.82 2.95
N THR A 119 19.59 -3.29 1.76
CA THR A 119 20.47 -2.33 1.05
C THR A 119 19.85 -0.93 0.99
N TYR A 120 18.53 -0.87 0.75
CA TYR A 120 17.77 0.38 0.64
C TYR A 120 16.98 0.67 1.92
N GLN A 121 16.81 1.94 2.26
CA GLN A 121 15.94 2.33 3.37
C GLN A 121 14.45 2.25 2.98
N VAL A 122 14.14 2.49 1.70
CA VAL A 122 12.81 2.41 1.13
C VAL A 122 12.85 1.61 -0.17
N VAL A 123 11.85 0.77 -0.41
CA VAL A 123 11.68 -0.01 -1.64
C VAL A 123 10.22 0.08 -2.07
N ALA A 124 9.96 0.34 -3.35
CA ALA A 124 8.62 0.32 -3.90
C ALA A 124 8.43 -0.86 -4.87
N VAL A 125 7.27 -1.51 -4.83
CA VAL A 125 6.81 -2.34 -5.94
C VAL A 125 6.11 -1.42 -6.93
N VAL A 126 6.51 -1.53 -8.19
CA VAL A 126 6.07 -0.66 -9.27
C VAL A 126 5.50 -1.47 -10.41
N TRP A 127 4.52 -0.89 -11.10
CA TRP A 127 3.88 -1.46 -12.28
C TRP A 127 4.02 -0.50 -13.46
N ARG A 128 4.02 -1.05 -14.68
CA ARG A 128 3.88 -0.22 -15.89
C ARG A 128 2.51 0.43 -15.90
N ILE A 129 2.49 1.75 -16.15
CA ILE A 129 1.25 2.50 -16.22
C ILE A 129 0.49 2.15 -17.52
N LYS A 130 -0.84 2.09 -17.40
CA LYS A 130 -1.76 1.94 -18.52
C LYS A 130 -2.49 3.27 -18.76
N ASP A 131 -2.90 3.55 -19.99
CA ASP A 131 -3.49 4.84 -20.37
C ASP A 131 -4.64 5.28 -19.43
N TYR A 132 -5.49 4.36 -19.00
CA TYR A 132 -6.60 4.68 -18.11
C TYR A 132 -6.19 5.02 -16.67
N GLN A 133 -4.93 4.78 -16.29
CA GLN A 133 -4.37 5.06 -14.96
C GLN A 133 -3.67 6.42 -14.89
N ILE A 134 -3.31 7.00 -16.05
CA ILE A 134 -2.65 8.31 -16.13
C ILE A 134 -3.48 9.37 -15.38
N GLY A 135 -2.84 10.14 -14.51
CA GLY A 135 -3.49 11.15 -13.68
C GLY A 135 -4.29 10.62 -12.48
N LYS A 136 -4.32 9.29 -12.24
CA LYS A 136 -5.06 8.68 -11.13
C LYS A 136 -4.16 8.06 -10.06
N VAL A 137 -2.96 7.67 -10.44
CA VAL A 137 -1.96 7.00 -9.58
C VAL A 137 -0.70 7.84 -9.42
N GLY A 138 0.11 7.53 -8.43
CA GLY A 138 1.41 8.17 -8.23
C GLY A 138 2.45 7.60 -9.21
N GLN A 139 2.75 8.36 -10.27
CA GLN A 139 3.70 7.96 -11.30
C GLN A 139 5.13 8.16 -10.83
N CYS A 140 6.05 7.32 -11.30
CA CYS A 140 7.46 7.41 -10.93
C CYS A 140 8.40 7.19 -12.13
N LYS A 141 9.53 7.90 -12.10
CA LYS A 141 10.65 7.74 -13.01
C LYS A 141 11.69 6.84 -12.37
N ILE A 142 12.12 5.82 -13.10
CA ILE A 142 13.11 4.83 -12.63
C ILE A 142 14.37 4.97 -13.49
N VAL A 143 15.52 5.00 -12.83
CA VAL A 143 16.85 4.95 -13.44
C VAL A 143 17.69 3.97 -12.62
N ASP A 144 18.34 3.00 -13.25
CA ASP A 144 19.21 2.01 -12.62
C ASP A 144 18.58 1.31 -11.40
N ASP A 145 17.32 0.85 -11.54
CA ASP A 145 16.51 0.21 -10.49
C ASP A 145 16.16 1.11 -9.27
N GLU A 146 16.37 2.42 -9.39
CA GLU A 146 16.03 3.39 -8.33
C GLU A 146 14.96 4.39 -8.82
N ILE A 147 14.02 4.74 -7.94
CA ILE A 147 13.08 5.85 -8.20
C ILE A 147 13.83 7.17 -8.00
N VAL A 148 13.86 7.97 -9.05
CA VAL A 148 14.54 9.29 -9.06
C VAL A 148 13.57 10.46 -9.06
N ASP A 149 12.29 10.23 -9.39
CA ASP A 149 11.25 11.25 -9.34
C ASP A 149 9.86 10.62 -9.17
N VAL A 150 8.95 11.33 -8.50
CA VAL A 150 7.56 10.91 -8.24
C VAL A 150 6.61 12.08 -8.45
N VAL A 151 5.58 11.85 -9.25
CA VAL A 151 4.52 12.82 -9.54
C VAL A 151 3.17 12.19 -9.21
N ASP A 152 2.44 12.76 -8.25
CA ASP A 152 1.14 12.22 -7.84
C ASP A 152 0.00 12.80 -8.69
N LYS A 153 -0.80 11.91 -9.28
CA LYS A 153 -2.08 12.18 -9.95
C LYS A 153 -2.05 13.34 -10.95
N ASN A 154 -0.98 13.47 -11.73
CA ASN A 154 -0.87 14.49 -12.76
C ASN A 154 -1.17 13.89 -14.15
N PRO A 155 -2.24 14.34 -14.84
CA PRO A 155 -2.61 13.81 -16.16
C PRO A 155 -1.61 14.16 -17.28
N ASN A 156 -0.69 15.09 -17.03
CA ASN A 156 0.36 15.48 -17.99
C ASN A 156 1.71 14.80 -17.70
N CYS A 157 1.75 13.87 -16.74
CA CYS A 157 2.96 13.10 -16.43
C CYS A 157 3.08 11.93 -17.41
N ASP A 158 4.27 11.74 -17.99
CA ASP A 158 4.60 10.70 -18.96
C ASP A 158 5.50 9.58 -18.38
N TYR A 159 5.65 9.53 -17.06
CA TYR A 159 6.48 8.50 -16.45
C TYR A 159 5.85 7.11 -16.65
N PRO A 160 6.68 6.11 -17.05
CA PRO A 160 6.18 4.82 -17.53
C PRO A 160 5.75 3.87 -16.39
N PHE A 161 6.02 4.23 -15.14
CA PHE A 161 5.71 3.40 -13.98
C PHE A 161 4.89 4.16 -12.95
N PHE A 162 4.21 3.41 -12.07
CA PHE A 162 3.60 3.92 -10.85
C PHE A 162 3.90 2.98 -9.68
N TRP A 163 3.92 3.50 -8.47
CA TRP A 163 4.09 2.72 -7.26
C TRP A 163 2.73 2.25 -6.70
N GLY A 164 2.68 1.04 -6.14
CA GLY A 164 1.45 0.49 -5.53
C GLY A 164 1.68 -0.10 -4.15
N ILE A 165 2.91 -0.57 -3.85
CA ILE A 165 3.31 -1.09 -2.54
C ILE A 165 4.59 -0.38 -2.12
N ILE A 166 4.72 -0.06 -0.84
CA ILE A 166 5.93 0.56 -0.28
C ILE A 166 6.40 -0.25 0.92
N GLY A 167 7.69 -0.64 0.90
CA GLY A 167 8.39 -1.17 2.06
C GLY A 167 9.41 -0.16 2.58
N TRP A 168 9.61 -0.11 3.91
CA TRP A 168 10.62 0.75 4.51
C TRP A 168 11.17 0.19 5.83
N ASN A 169 12.39 0.57 6.16
CA ASN A 169 13.01 0.26 7.45
C ASN A 169 12.45 1.16 8.56
N SER A 170 12.30 0.63 9.78
CA SER A 170 11.75 1.34 10.93
C SER A 170 12.47 2.65 11.29
N GLN A 171 13.67 2.87 10.75
CA GLN A 171 14.43 4.11 10.92
C GLN A 171 13.91 5.25 10.03
N CYS A 172 13.11 4.96 9.00
CA CYS A 172 12.47 5.98 8.18
C CYS A 172 11.35 6.67 8.95
N ILE A 173 11.33 7.97 8.91
CA ILE A 173 10.33 8.80 9.59
C ILE A 173 9.10 8.91 8.70
N ILE A 174 7.94 8.51 9.23
CA ILE A 174 6.64 8.82 8.63
C ILE A 174 6.13 10.09 9.30
N ASN A 175 5.90 11.13 8.50
CA ASN A 175 5.40 12.39 9.01
C ASN A 175 3.86 12.38 9.03
N PRO A 176 3.22 12.51 10.21
CA PRO A 176 1.76 12.50 10.32
C PRO A 176 1.08 13.73 9.67
N LYS A 177 1.85 14.74 9.24
CA LYS A 177 1.31 15.90 8.50
C LYS A 177 1.14 15.63 7.01
N TRP A 178 1.69 14.55 6.48
CA TRP A 178 1.49 14.15 5.09
C TRP A 178 0.04 13.70 4.86
N GLU A 179 -0.44 13.88 3.66
CA GLU A 179 -1.76 13.40 3.25
C GLU A 179 -1.72 11.94 2.83
N THR A 180 -0.67 11.58 2.08
CA THR A 180 -0.47 10.23 1.55
C THR A 180 0.87 9.66 1.96
N ILE A 181 0.99 8.34 1.96
CA ILE A 181 2.28 7.67 2.20
C ILE A 181 3.24 7.86 1.01
N GLY A 182 2.75 8.20 -0.17
CA GLY A 182 3.59 8.54 -1.33
C GLY A 182 4.52 9.74 -1.08
N GLU A 183 4.17 10.61 -0.14
CA GLU A 183 5.05 11.70 0.27
C GLU A 183 6.36 11.22 0.94
N LEU A 184 6.41 9.97 1.43
CA LEU A 184 7.64 9.34 1.84
C LEU A 184 8.64 9.24 0.68
N LEU A 185 8.18 8.87 -0.51
CA LEU A 185 9.05 8.77 -1.69
C LEU A 185 9.62 10.15 -2.07
N ASN A 186 8.77 11.17 -2.12
CA ASN A 186 9.19 12.55 -2.38
C ASN A 186 10.18 13.07 -1.31
N TYR A 187 9.93 12.73 -0.04
CA TYR A 187 10.85 13.06 1.04
C TYR A 187 12.22 12.40 0.85
N CYS A 188 12.24 11.10 0.53
CA CYS A 188 13.48 10.38 0.29
C CYS A 188 14.29 10.99 -0.86
N ILE A 189 13.64 11.31 -2.00
CA ILE A 189 14.29 11.97 -3.13
C ILE A 189 14.90 13.31 -2.70
N LYS A 190 14.14 14.13 -1.98
CA LYS A 190 14.60 15.43 -1.48
C LYS A 190 15.80 15.34 -0.53
N MET A 191 15.88 14.24 0.22
CA MET A 191 16.96 13.98 1.20
C MET A 191 18.10 13.13 0.63
N ASP A 192 18.11 12.91 -0.69
CA ASP A 192 19.10 12.05 -1.37
C ASP A 192 19.17 10.61 -0.82
N ILE A 193 18.03 10.12 -0.33
CA ILE A 193 17.87 8.74 0.14
C ILE A 193 17.43 7.88 -1.05
N LYS A 194 18.23 6.87 -1.39
CA LYS A 194 17.95 5.96 -2.50
C LYS A 194 16.73 5.09 -2.23
N ILE A 195 15.85 5.03 -3.23
CA ILE A 195 14.62 4.22 -3.22
C ILE A 195 14.77 3.09 -4.23
N GLY A 196 14.90 1.85 -3.74
CA GLY A 196 14.98 0.68 -4.62
C GLY A 196 13.62 0.32 -5.21
N THR A 197 13.60 -0.40 -6.34
CA THR A 197 12.37 -0.84 -6.99
C THR A 197 12.29 -2.35 -7.13
N VAL A 198 11.07 -2.87 -7.15
CA VAL A 198 10.72 -4.22 -7.61
C VAL A 198 9.65 -4.06 -8.68
N VAL A 199 9.96 -4.41 -9.93
CA VAL A 199 8.99 -4.32 -11.02
C VAL A 199 8.07 -5.55 -10.95
N CYS A 200 6.76 -5.31 -10.98
CA CYS A 200 5.73 -6.33 -11.06
C CYS A 200 5.04 -6.28 -12.42
N GLU A 201 4.98 -7.41 -13.11
CA GLU A 201 4.40 -7.53 -14.45
C GLU A 201 2.91 -7.91 -14.45
N SER A 202 2.34 -8.22 -13.26
CA SER A 202 0.92 -8.55 -13.15
C SER A 202 0.01 -7.33 -13.35
N ASN A 203 -1.30 -7.58 -13.48
CA ASN A 203 -2.26 -6.49 -13.47
C ASN A 203 -2.39 -5.87 -12.06
N TYR A 204 -2.61 -4.56 -12.03
CA TYR A 204 -2.92 -3.79 -10.84
C TYR A 204 -4.18 -2.95 -11.09
N TYR A 205 -5.11 -2.98 -10.16
CA TYR A 205 -6.34 -2.20 -10.18
C TYR A 205 -6.50 -1.42 -8.88
N ASP A 206 -6.61 -0.10 -8.99
CA ASP A 206 -7.11 0.74 -7.91
C ASP A 206 -8.64 0.65 -7.92
N CYS A 207 -9.25 0.04 -6.90
CA CYS A 207 -10.69 -0.09 -6.77
C CYS A 207 -11.30 1.13 -6.03
N GLY A 208 -10.72 2.30 -6.21
CA GLY A 208 -11.09 3.56 -5.57
C GLY A 208 -12.46 4.09 -5.96
N THR A 209 -12.97 3.73 -7.15
CA THR A 209 -14.28 4.13 -7.69
C THR A 209 -15.04 2.92 -8.23
N TYR A 210 -16.37 3.06 -8.42
CA TYR A 210 -17.20 2.00 -9.05
C TYR A 210 -16.68 1.61 -10.43
N SER A 211 -16.32 2.59 -11.26
CA SER A 211 -15.82 2.34 -12.62
C SER A 211 -14.54 1.49 -12.62
N GLU A 212 -13.60 1.80 -11.74
CA GLU A 212 -12.34 1.06 -11.60
C GLU A 212 -12.56 -0.34 -11.05
N TYR A 213 -13.42 -0.48 -10.04
CA TYR A 213 -13.83 -1.77 -9.51
C TYR A 213 -14.49 -2.66 -10.57
N PHE A 214 -15.46 -2.14 -11.35
CA PHE A 214 -16.08 -2.92 -12.41
C PHE A 214 -15.10 -3.27 -13.54
N THR A 215 -14.12 -2.43 -13.81
CA THR A 215 -13.05 -2.76 -14.76
C THR A 215 -12.23 -3.96 -14.26
N MET A 216 -11.90 -4.01 -12.99
CA MET A 216 -11.22 -5.17 -12.37
C MET A 216 -12.09 -6.43 -12.48
N ILE A 217 -13.36 -6.38 -12.08
CA ILE A 217 -14.29 -7.52 -12.17
C ILE A 217 -14.35 -8.08 -13.59
N LYS A 218 -14.50 -7.19 -14.59
CA LYS A 218 -14.61 -7.60 -16.00
C LYS A 218 -13.38 -8.32 -16.53
N ASN A 219 -12.20 -7.96 -16.02
CA ASN A 219 -10.93 -8.45 -16.56
C ASN A 219 -10.35 -9.65 -15.78
N GLU A 220 -10.75 -9.85 -14.51
CA GLU A 220 -10.14 -10.83 -13.61
C GLU A 220 -11.11 -11.93 -13.13
N ILE A 221 -12.43 -11.74 -13.30
CA ILE A 221 -13.47 -12.70 -12.94
C ILE A 221 -14.27 -13.13 -14.18
#